data_d500144b38fdab6972f845247035c8e2
#
_entry.id   d500144b38fdab6972f845247035c8e2
#
_cell.length_a   1.000
_cell.length_b   1.000
_cell.length_c   1.000
_cell.angle_alpha   90.00
_cell.angle_beta   90.00
_cell.angle_gamma   90.00
#
_symmetry.space_group_name_H-M   'P 1'
#
loop_
_entity.id
_entity.type
_entity.pdbx_description
1 polymer ?
#
loop_
_entity_poly.entity_id
_entity_poly.type
_entity_poly.pdbx_seq_one_letter_code
_entity_poly.pdbx_strand_id
1 'polypeptide(L)'
;EEYNAGWRLACMSKITADVEVLVPDIASAYKSRMKVADLSSKEEIAIFEKAKHEVESAGIELTNSLDVIEVHMEEPSLDDTMPDNERLTRALRKYMNLKHIRIPYSVLKKLPDVLRNSKFSVKCVVRTTPNDMFVYDIFDSKEDVVIGGLAVDIGTTTVSAVLINMESGEILAKSSSGNGQIRFGADVINRIIESQKPGGKKKLQDAVIKETINPMIHEMCRSIHFPEQQIYRMCVASNTTMNHLFAGINADPLRMEPYIPAFFK
;
A
#
# COMPACT_ATOMS: atom_id res chain seq x y z
N GLU A 1 -21.42 -7.49 31.89
CA GLU A 1 -22.23 -6.37 31.35
C GLU A 1 -23.04 -6.81 30.12
N GLU A 2 -22.43 -7.40 29.12
CA GLU A 2 -23.10 -7.83 27.87
C GLU A 2 -24.19 -8.89 28.12
N TYR A 3 -23.96 -9.84 29.01
CA TYR A 3 -24.95 -10.85 29.37
C TYR A 3 -26.22 -10.23 30.01
N ASN A 4 -26.04 -9.23 30.86
CA ASN A 4 -27.16 -8.49 31.50
C ASN A 4 -27.91 -7.59 30.53
N ALA A 5 -27.26 -7.18 29.42
CA ALA A 5 -27.87 -6.44 28.31
C ALA A 5 -28.61 -7.33 27.29
N GLY A 6 -28.75 -8.63 27.58
CA GLY A 6 -29.49 -9.56 26.72
C GLY A 6 -28.63 -10.27 25.66
N TRP A 7 -27.33 -9.97 25.56
CA TRP A 7 -26.44 -10.65 24.59
C TRP A 7 -26.19 -12.09 24.98
N ARG A 8 -26.18 -12.98 23.99
CA ARG A 8 -25.91 -14.41 24.17
C ARG A 8 -24.94 -14.89 23.09
N LEU A 9 -24.10 -15.87 23.45
CA LEU A 9 -23.28 -16.58 22.50
C LEU A 9 -24.13 -17.59 21.73
N ALA A 10 -24.24 -17.45 20.43
CA ALA A 10 -25.07 -18.31 19.59
C ALA A 10 -24.70 -19.80 19.72
N CYS A 11 -23.39 -20.14 19.86
CA CYS A 11 -22.90 -21.49 20.05
C CYS A 11 -23.29 -22.12 21.40
N MET A 12 -23.69 -21.31 22.39
CA MET A 12 -24.11 -21.74 23.73
C MET A 12 -25.63 -21.66 23.94
N SER A 13 -26.36 -21.15 22.95
CA SER A 13 -27.81 -20.93 23.04
C SER A 13 -28.58 -22.07 22.39
N LYS A 14 -29.66 -22.55 23.02
CA LYS A 14 -30.62 -23.48 22.43
C LYS A 14 -31.87 -22.70 22.05
N ILE A 15 -32.31 -22.87 20.81
CA ILE A 15 -33.57 -22.30 20.32
C ILE A 15 -34.71 -23.22 20.81
N THR A 16 -35.64 -22.70 21.59
CA THR A 16 -36.78 -23.45 22.17
C THR A 16 -38.15 -22.94 21.70
N ALA A 17 -38.17 -21.81 20.97
CA ALA A 17 -39.34 -21.18 20.37
C ALA A 17 -38.87 -20.30 19.20
N ASP A 18 -39.84 -19.68 18.49
CA ASP A 18 -39.54 -18.66 17.49
C ASP A 18 -38.79 -17.50 18.14
N VAL A 19 -37.66 -17.09 17.55
CA VAL A 19 -36.79 -16.04 18.09
C VAL A 19 -36.44 -15.05 16.99
N GLU A 20 -36.36 -13.79 17.36
CA GLU A 20 -35.75 -12.75 16.57
C GLU A 20 -34.31 -12.54 17.03
N VAL A 21 -33.34 -12.60 16.11
CA VAL A 21 -31.91 -12.50 16.44
C VAL A 21 -31.34 -11.24 15.82
N LEU A 22 -30.90 -10.31 16.66
CA LEU A 22 -30.11 -9.18 16.23
C LEU A 22 -28.64 -9.57 16.13
N VAL A 23 -28.12 -9.62 14.92
CA VAL A 23 -26.69 -9.83 14.67
C VAL A 23 -26.03 -8.45 14.47
N PRO A 24 -25.15 -8.03 15.40
CA PRO A 24 -24.46 -6.75 15.24
C PRO A 24 -23.55 -6.77 13.99
N ASP A 25 -23.39 -5.63 13.35
CA ASP A 25 -22.38 -5.47 12.32
C ASP A 25 -20.99 -5.64 12.95
N ILE A 26 -20.40 -6.81 12.69
CA ILE A 26 -19.08 -7.19 13.22
C ILE A 26 -18.01 -6.19 12.81
N ALA A 27 -18.09 -5.64 11.60
CA ALA A 27 -17.15 -4.64 11.10
C ALA A 27 -17.20 -3.35 11.93
N SER A 28 -18.40 -2.90 12.36
CA SER A 28 -18.54 -1.69 13.19
C SER A 28 -18.09 -1.90 14.63
N ALA A 29 -18.28 -3.11 15.18
CA ALA A 29 -17.85 -3.45 16.55
C ALA A 29 -16.31 -3.45 16.70
N TYR A 30 -15.57 -3.75 15.63
CA TYR A 30 -14.11 -3.74 15.64
C TYR A 30 -13.52 -2.34 15.43
N LYS A 31 -14.19 -1.43 14.71
CA LYS A 31 -13.70 -0.06 14.48
C LYS A 31 -13.33 0.70 15.74
N SER A 32 -14.05 0.49 16.85
CA SER A 32 -13.84 1.23 18.10
C SER A 32 -12.69 0.72 18.97
N ARG A 33 -12.13 -0.45 18.68
CA ARG A 33 -11.09 -1.10 19.50
C ARG A 33 -9.75 -1.27 18.81
N MET A 34 -9.64 -0.83 17.55
CA MET A 34 -8.43 -1.03 16.75
C MET A 34 -7.42 0.09 17.02
N LYS A 35 -6.33 -0.27 17.66
CA LYS A 35 -5.15 0.60 17.78
C LYS A 35 -4.23 0.29 16.61
N VAL A 36 -3.94 1.30 15.80
CA VAL A 36 -2.88 1.22 14.78
C VAL A 36 -1.59 1.64 15.47
N ALA A 37 -0.54 0.83 15.35
CA ALA A 37 0.79 1.20 15.79
C ALA A 37 1.25 2.42 14.96
N ASP A 38 1.51 3.52 15.62
CA ASP A 38 1.78 4.82 14.98
C ASP A 38 2.96 5.55 15.62
N LEU A 39 3.77 4.83 16.36
CA LEU A 39 4.91 5.36 17.11
C LEU A 39 4.52 6.47 18.11
N SER A 40 3.28 6.45 18.60
CA SER A 40 2.79 7.44 19.54
C SER A 40 3.13 7.11 21.00
N SER A 41 3.46 5.85 21.29
CA SER A 41 3.85 5.40 22.63
C SER A 41 5.35 5.10 22.71
N LYS A 42 5.92 5.23 23.91
CA LYS A 42 7.34 4.91 24.15
C LYS A 42 7.65 3.44 23.86
N GLU A 43 6.70 2.56 24.15
CA GLU A 43 6.81 1.13 23.91
C GLU A 43 6.88 0.83 22.42
N GLU A 44 6.04 1.46 21.61
CA GLU A 44 6.04 1.30 20.13
C GLU A 44 7.34 1.82 19.51
N ILE A 45 7.82 2.99 19.98
CA ILE A 45 9.10 3.55 19.55
C ILE A 45 10.25 2.59 19.90
N ALA A 46 10.27 2.05 21.12
CA ALA A 46 11.32 1.11 21.53
C ALA A 46 11.32 -0.18 20.68
N ILE A 47 10.15 -0.73 20.33
CA ILE A 47 10.04 -1.89 19.47
C ILE A 47 10.54 -1.55 18.05
N PHE A 48 10.18 -0.39 17.53
CA PHE A 48 10.61 0.06 16.19
C PHE A 48 12.13 0.26 16.13
N GLU A 49 12.71 0.98 17.11
CA GLU A 49 14.17 1.22 17.17
C GLU A 49 14.96 -0.09 17.32
N LYS A 50 14.44 -1.04 18.11
CA LYS A 50 15.04 -2.37 18.21
C LYS A 50 15.04 -3.10 16.87
N ALA A 51 13.90 -3.13 16.17
CA ALA A 51 13.78 -3.77 14.87
C ALA A 51 14.69 -3.11 13.83
N LYS A 52 14.76 -1.78 13.82
CA LYS A 52 15.65 -1.00 12.97
C LYS A 52 17.12 -1.36 13.21
N HIS A 53 17.54 -1.40 14.47
CA HIS A 53 18.91 -1.77 14.84
C HIS A 53 19.24 -3.21 14.43
N GLU A 54 18.32 -4.15 14.57
CA GLU A 54 18.50 -5.55 14.11
C GLU A 54 18.74 -5.62 12.60
N VAL A 55 17.98 -4.85 11.80
CA VAL A 55 18.14 -4.79 10.34
C VAL A 55 19.48 -4.17 9.95
N GLU A 56 19.83 -3.03 10.56
CA GLU A 56 21.11 -2.36 10.32
C GLU A 56 22.31 -3.24 10.73
N SER A 57 22.21 -3.94 11.87
CA SER A 57 23.23 -4.87 12.35
C SER A 57 23.42 -6.07 11.43
N ALA A 58 22.40 -6.44 10.67
CA ALA A 58 22.48 -7.46 9.63
C ALA A 58 23.13 -6.95 8.32
N GLY A 59 23.61 -5.69 8.29
CA GLY A 59 24.25 -5.09 7.12
C GLY A 59 23.26 -4.66 6.03
N ILE A 60 21.99 -4.51 6.37
CA ILE A 60 20.96 -4.03 5.44
C ILE A 60 20.86 -2.50 5.60
N GLU A 61 21.20 -1.77 4.55
CA GLU A 61 20.98 -0.33 4.51
C GLU A 61 19.48 -0.02 4.38
N LEU A 62 18.96 0.76 5.34
CA LEU A 62 17.63 1.32 5.27
C LEU A 62 17.65 2.58 4.41
N THR A 63 17.63 2.41 3.09
CA THR A 63 17.62 3.53 2.15
C THR A 63 16.27 3.67 1.47
N ASN A 64 15.89 4.91 1.19
CA ASN A 64 14.83 5.20 0.24
C ASN A 64 15.40 4.98 -1.17
N SER A 65 14.88 3.99 -1.90
CA SER A 65 15.31 3.73 -3.28
C SER A 65 14.69 4.69 -4.31
N LEU A 66 13.95 5.70 -3.86
CA LEU A 66 13.31 6.71 -4.68
C LEU A 66 13.88 8.09 -4.31
N ASP A 67 14.19 8.88 -5.33
CA ASP A 67 14.72 10.23 -5.19
C ASP A 67 13.88 11.20 -6.01
N VAL A 68 13.87 12.48 -5.59
CA VAL A 68 13.35 13.58 -6.39
C VAL A 68 14.53 14.31 -7.02
N ILE A 69 14.62 14.26 -8.34
CA ILE A 69 15.68 14.94 -9.10
C ILE A 69 15.06 16.14 -9.82
N GLU A 70 15.60 17.33 -9.58
CA GLU A 70 15.25 18.53 -10.32
C GLU A 70 16.17 18.69 -11.52
N VAL A 71 15.58 18.90 -12.70
CA VAL A 71 16.30 19.13 -13.96
C VAL A 71 15.77 20.33 -14.70
N HIS A 72 16.72 21.10 -15.25
CA HIS A 72 16.45 22.21 -16.16
C HIS A 72 16.89 21.85 -17.57
N MET A 73 16.05 22.12 -18.54
CA MET A 73 16.29 21.85 -19.94
C MET A 73 16.10 23.12 -20.76
N GLU A 74 16.84 23.23 -21.85
CA GLU A 74 16.62 24.28 -22.83
C GLU A 74 15.30 24.03 -23.57
N GLU A 75 14.56 25.09 -23.84
CA GLU A 75 13.35 25.02 -24.65
C GLU A 75 13.69 24.60 -26.10
N PRO A 76 12.80 23.84 -26.76
CA PRO A 76 13.00 23.51 -28.17
C PRO A 76 13.03 24.73 -29.05
N SER A 77 13.85 24.69 -30.07
CA SER A 77 13.95 25.76 -31.10
C SER A 77 13.93 25.13 -32.50
N LEU A 78 13.93 25.96 -33.52
CA LEU A 78 14.01 25.48 -34.91
C LEU A 78 15.35 24.75 -35.20
N ASP A 79 16.38 25.06 -34.43
CA ASP A 79 17.72 24.42 -34.53
C ASP A 79 17.88 23.24 -33.58
N ASP A 80 17.00 23.09 -32.56
CA ASP A 80 16.96 21.95 -31.66
C ASP A 80 15.55 21.35 -31.59
N THR A 81 15.26 20.46 -32.51
CA THR A 81 13.96 19.75 -32.66
C THR A 81 13.93 18.40 -31.95
N MET A 82 14.78 18.20 -30.93
CA MET A 82 14.85 16.97 -30.16
C MET A 82 13.50 16.64 -29.49
N PRO A 83 13.02 15.37 -29.59
CA PRO A 83 11.79 14.95 -28.89
C PRO A 83 11.87 15.13 -27.37
N ASP A 84 10.72 15.41 -26.75
CA ASP A 84 10.62 15.69 -25.30
C ASP A 84 11.22 14.57 -24.43
N ASN A 85 10.96 13.31 -24.76
CA ASN A 85 11.51 12.17 -24.03
C ASN A 85 13.05 12.05 -24.14
N GLU A 86 13.61 12.40 -25.31
CA GLU A 86 15.07 12.40 -25.50
C GLU A 86 15.71 13.60 -24.79
N ARG A 87 15.05 14.76 -24.81
CA ARG A 87 15.44 15.96 -24.08
C ARG A 87 15.52 15.71 -22.58
N LEU A 88 14.47 15.10 -22.00
CA LEU A 88 14.46 14.69 -20.61
C LEU A 88 15.55 13.64 -20.32
N THR A 89 15.69 12.63 -21.17
CA THR A 89 16.74 11.60 -21.04
C THR A 89 18.12 12.22 -21.03
N ARG A 90 18.39 13.17 -21.92
CA ARG A 90 19.67 13.90 -21.99
C ARG A 90 19.96 14.69 -20.70
N ALA A 91 18.92 15.34 -20.15
CA ALA A 91 19.05 16.09 -18.92
C ALA A 91 19.33 15.17 -17.71
N LEU A 92 18.61 14.07 -17.59
CA LEU A 92 18.82 13.09 -16.51
C LEU A 92 20.19 12.39 -16.59
N ARG A 93 20.73 12.15 -17.81
CA ARG A 93 22.07 11.59 -17.99
C ARG A 93 23.19 12.51 -17.49
N LYS A 94 22.99 13.82 -17.49
CA LYS A 94 23.95 14.75 -16.89
C LYS A 94 24.04 14.61 -15.36
N TYR A 95 22.97 14.15 -14.74
CA TYR A 95 22.91 13.93 -13.31
C TYR A 95 23.70 12.69 -12.86
N MET A 96 23.56 11.61 -13.63
CA MET A 96 24.30 10.35 -13.40
C MET A 96 24.65 9.70 -14.74
N ASN A 97 25.85 9.18 -14.83
CA ASN A 97 26.32 8.47 -16.03
C ASN A 97 25.68 7.08 -16.16
N LEU A 98 24.38 7.04 -16.48
CA LEU A 98 23.57 5.84 -16.55
C LEU A 98 23.49 5.27 -17.97
N LYS A 99 23.48 3.95 -18.08
CA LYS A 99 23.33 3.25 -19.35
C LYS A 99 21.89 3.34 -19.90
N HIS A 100 20.91 3.14 -19.02
CA HIS A 100 19.51 3.09 -19.43
C HIS A 100 18.64 3.97 -18.55
N ILE A 101 17.81 4.80 -19.18
CA ILE A 101 16.76 5.59 -18.53
C ILE A 101 15.42 5.15 -19.12
N ARG A 102 14.52 4.70 -18.25
CA ARG A 102 13.20 4.20 -18.64
C ARG A 102 12.13 5.20 -18.25
N ILE A 103 11.42 5.72 -19.24
CA ILE A 103 10.29 6.62 -19.08
C ILE A 103 9.03 5.82 -19.43
N PRO A 104 8.14 5.49 -18.47
CA PRO A 104 6.94 4.70 -18.75
C PRO A 104 5.90 5.51 -19.51
N TYR A 105 4.96 4.81 -20.13
CA TYR A 105 3.88 5.43 -20.88
C TYR A 105 3.03 6.42 -20.06
N SER A 106 2.83 6.13 -18.77
CA SER A 106 2.13 7.03 -17.83
C SER A 106 2.78 8.42 -17.75
N VAL A 107 4.10 8.47 -17.71
CA VAL A 107 4.88 9.72 -17.71
C VAL A 107 4.87 10.36 -19.10
N LEU A 108 5.06 9.57 -20.17
CA LEU A 108 5.04 10.09 -21.54
C LEU A 108 3.75 10.81 -21.89
N LYS A 109 2.60 10.34 -21.39
CA LYS A 109 1.29 10.99 -21.65
C LYS A 109 1.21 12.43 -21.13
N LYS A 110 1.84 12.74 -20.02
CA LYS A 110 1.79 14.07 -19.41
C LYS A 110 3.03 14.91 -19.67
N LEU A 111 4.09 14.29 -20.18
CA LEU A 111 5.39 14.94 -20.41
C LEU A 111 5.30 16.23 -21.23
N PRO A 112 4.62 16.29 -22.39
CA PRO A 112 4.56 17.49 -23.20
C PRO A 112 3.93 18.67 -22.47
N ASP A 113 2.85 18.43 -21.73
CA ASP A 113 2.13 19.47 -21.02
C ASP A 113 2.94 19.96 -19.81
N VAL A 114 3.51 19.05 -19.03
CA VAL A 114 4.32 19.42 -17.87
C VAL A 114 5.54 20.23 -18.30
N LEU A 115 6.26 19.83 -19.34
CA LEU A 115 7.44 20.56 -19.82
C LEU A 115 7.11 22.01 -20.24
N ARG A 116 6.03 22.18 -20.97
CA ARG A 116 5.65 23.52 -21.47
C ARG A 116 5.13 24.41 -20.35
N ASN A 117 4.31 23.88 -19.46
CA ASN A 117 3.76 24.63 -18.33
C ASN A 117 4.86 25.04 -17.33
N SER A 118 5.86 24.18 -17.10
CA SER A 118 6.99 24.43 -16.20
C SER A 118 8.15 25.22 -16.85
N LYS A 119 8.02 25.63 -18.12
CA LYS A 119 9.12 26.22 -18.89
C LYS A 119 10.39 25.35 -18.85
N PHE A 120 10.20 24.04 -19.05
CA PHE A 120 11.27 23.02 -19.10
C PHE A 120 12.11 22.90 -17.81
N SER A 121 11.55 23.31 -16.67
CA SER A 121 12.12 23.12 -15.34
C SER A 121 11.22 22.17 -14.53
N VAL A 122 11.67 20.93 -14.28
CA VAL A 122 10.84 19.85 -13.74
C VAL A 122 11.51 19.10 -12.60
N LYS A 123 10.69 18.52 -11.73
CA LYS A 123 11.09 17.49 -10.75
C LYS A 123 10.66 16.12 -11.27
N CYS A 124 11.56 15.16 -11.19
CA CYS A 124 11.30 13.77 -11.54
C CYS A 124 11.42 12.91 -10.29
N VAL A 125 10.40 12.09 -10.02
CA VAL A 125 10.53 11.00 -9.04
C VAL A 125 11.14 9.81 -9.76
N VAL A 126 12.31 9.38 -9.29
CA VAL A 126 13.10 8.34 -9.95
C VAL A 126 13.52 7.24 -8.98
N ARG A 127 13.72 6.05 -9.50
CA ARG A 127 14.46 4.99 -8.82
C ARG A 127 15.76 4.76 -9.57
N THR A 128 16.87 4.88 -8.89
CA THR A 128 18.19 4.68 -9.45
C THR A 128 18.79 3.37 -8.98
N THR A 129 19.42 2.65 -9.89
CA THR A 129 20.29 1.51 -9.64
C THR A 129 21.67 1.80 -10.25
N PRO A 130 22.72 1.02 -10.01
CA PRO A 130 24.05 1.32 -10.55
C PRO A 130 24.12 1.52 -12.08
N ASN A 131 23.16 0.94 -12.83
CA ASN A 131 23.17 1.00 -14.30
C ASN A 131 21.92 1.64 -14.90
N ASP A 132 20.82 1.71 -14.18
CA ASP A 132 19.51 2.07 -14.71
C ASP A 132 18.83 3.12 -13.85
N MET A 133 18.03 3.97 -14.50
CA MET A 133 17.08 4.86 -13.85
C MET A 133 15.68 4.58 -14.39
N PHE A 134 14.71 4.49 -13.49
CA PHE A 134 13.29 4.42 -13.84
C PHE A 134 12.60 5.68 -13.36
N VAL A 135 11.97 6.41 -14.26
CA VAL A 135 11.18 7.60 -13.95
C VAL A 135 9.79 7.17 -13.56
N TYR A 136 9.39 7.42 -12.32
CA TYR A 136 8.04 7.10 -11.83
C TYR A 136 7.05 8.19 -12.17
N ASP A 137 7.49 9.44 -12.03
CA ASP A 137 6.63 10.60 -12.24
C ASP A 137 7.42 11.86 -12.60
N ILE A 138 6.69 12.91 -13.07
CA ILE A 138 7.23 14.20 -13.45
C ILE A 138 6.26 15.32 -13.03
N PHE A 139 6.80 16.42 -12.49
CA PHE A 139 6.10 17.58 -11.95
C PHE A 139 6.75 18.88 -12.37
N ASP A 140 6.04 20.00 -12.27
CA ASP A 140 6.66 21.33 -12.32
C ASP A 140 7.68 21.44 -11.17
N SER A 141 8.81 22.09 -11.43
CA SER A 141 9.86 22.29 -10.40
C SER A 141 9.37 23.07 -9.18
N LYS A 142 8.28 23.82 -9.31
CA LYS A 142 7.67 24.61 -8.23
C LYS A 142 6.73 23.80 -7.34
N GLU A 143 6.31 22.62 -7.79
CA GLU A 143 5.43 21.75 -6.99
C GLU A 143 6.19 21.13 -5.83
N ASP A 144 5.54 21.06 -4.67
CA ASP A 144 6.01 20.25 -3.55
C ASP A 144 5.68 18.79 -3.81
N VAL A 145 6.73 17.98 -3.96
CA VAL A 145 6.61 16.55 -4.24
C VAL A 145 7.00 15.78 -2.99
N VAL A 146 6.09 14.96 -2.49
CA VAL A 146 6.35 14.06 -1.36
C VAL A 146 6.33 12.62 -1.84
N ILE A 147 7.37 11.86 -1.51
CA ILE A 147 7.41 10.43 -1.80
C ILE A 147 6.62 9.70 -0.73
N GLY A 148 5.36 9.38 -1.02
CA GLY A 148 4.49 8.62 -0.14
C GLY A 148 4.80 7.12 -0.15
N GLY A 149 4.82 6.52 1.04
CA GLY A 149 4.89 5.08 1.25
C GLY A 149 3.71 4.60 2.08
N LEU A 150 3.19 3.42 1.78
CA LEU A 150 2.07 2.81 2.48
C LEU A 150 2.51 1.49 3.13
N ALA A 151 2.38 1.38 4.44
CA ALA A 151 2.51 0.12 5.17
C ALA A 151 1.12 -0.40 5.51
N VAL A 152 0.82 -1.66 5.11
CA VAL A 152 -0.49 -2.28 5.32
C VAL A 152 -0.30 -3.60 6.05
N ASP A 153 -1.00 -3.78 7.16
CA ASP A 153 -1.15 -5.07 7.85
C ASP A 153 -2.53 -5.66 7.55
N ILE A 154 -2.55 -6.81 6.85
CA ILE A 154 -3.78 -7.51 6.51
C ILE A 154 -3.98 -8.65 7.51
N GLY A 155 -4.61 -8.33 8.64
CA GLY A 155 -5.08 -9.34 9.59
C GLY A 155 -6.32 -10.09 9.09
N THR A 156 -6.62 -11.22 9.71
CA THR A 156 -7.84 -12.01 9.41
C THR A 156 -9.12 -11.20 9.67
N THR A 157 -9.12 -10.43 10.74
CA THR A 157 -10.28 -9.64 11.17
C THR A 157 -10.15 -8.16 10.84
N THR A 158 -8.96 -7.61 10.95
CA THR A 158 -8.66 -6.18 10.84
C THR A 158 -7.62 -5.94 9.78
N VAL A 159 -7.78 -4.86 9.03
CA VAL A 159 -6.75 -4.30 8.18
C VAL A 159 -6.35 -2.95 8.75
N SER A 160 -5.05 -2.73 8.90
CA SER A 160 -4.46 -1.46 9.36
C SER A 160 -3.53 -0.91 8.30
N ALA A 161 -3.48 0.41 8.16
CA ALA A 161 -2.62 1.07 7.19
C ALA A 161 -2.02 2.36 7.77
N VAL A 162 -0.78 2.61 7.40
CA VAL A 162 -0.04 3.83 7.76
C VAL A 162 0.56 4.43 6.48
N LEU A 163 0.27 5.70 6.23
CA LEU A 163 0.88 6.49 5.16
C LEU A 163 2.05 7.27 5.73
N ILE A 164 3.20 7.15 5.12
CA ILE A 164 4.45 7.78 5.57
C ILE A 164 5.07 8.65 4.46
N ASN A 165 5.78 9.67 4.85
CA ASN A 165 6.77 10.33 4.00
C ASN A 165 8.04 9.46 4.00
N MET A 166 8.42 8.92 2.85
CA MET A 166 9.56 8.02 2.74
C MET A 166 10.91 8.70 2.88
N GLU A 167 10.98 10.02 2.74
CA GLU A 167 12.23 10.78 2.93
C GLU A 167 12.51 11.05 4.39
N SER A 168 11.48 11.53 5.13
CA SER A 168 11.62 11.90 6.55
C SER A 168 11.32 10.75 7.52
N GLY A 169 10.58 9.71 7.06
CA GLY A 169 10.02 8.67 7.92
C GLY A 169 8.80 9.12 8.75
N GLU A 170 8.31 10.34 8.51
CA GLU A 170 7.16 10.89 9.22
C GLU A 170 5.88 10.15 8.87
N ILE A 171 5.07 9.84 9.88
CA ILE A 171 3.72 9.28 9.70
C ILE A 171 2.77 10.41 9.35
N LEU A 172 2.26 10.39 8.11
CA LEU A 172 1.34 11.40 7.58
C LEU A 172 -0.10 11.13 7.97
N ALA A 173 -0.53 9.88 7.89
CA ALA A 173 -1.88 9.46 8.24
C ALA A 173 -1.93 7.98 8.61
N LYS A 174 -2.99 7.57 9.31
CA LYS A 174 -3.25 6.19 9.67
C LYS A 174 -4.74 5.87 9.53
N SER A 175 -5.06 4.63 9.21
CA SER A 175 -6.43 4.14 9.15
C SER A 175 -6.49 2.67 9.57
N SER A 176 -7.63 2.24 10.07
CA SER A 176 -7.94 0.83 10.29
C SER A 176 -9.39 0.53 9.97
N SER A 177 -9.64 -0.68 9.47
CA SER A 177 -10.97 -1.14 9.09
C SER A 177 -11.14 -2.63 9.36
N GLY A 178 -12.37 -3.11 9.45
CA GLY A 178 -12.66 -4.54 9.39
C GLY A 178 -12.26 -5.10 8.03
N ASN A 179 -11.68 -6.31 8.02
CA ASN A 179 -11.37 -6.99 6.77
C ASN A 179 -12.65 -7.41 6.05
N GLY A 180 -12.92 -6.85 4.89
CA GLY A 180 -14.13 -7.14 4.09
C GLY A 180 -14.31 -8.61 3.71
N GLN A 181 -13.26 -9.42 3.82
CA GLN A 181 -13.33 -10.87 3.61
C GLN A 181 -14.13 -11.62 4.70
N ILE A 182 -14.39 -11.00 5.86
CA ILE A 182 -15.13 -11.62 6.99
C ILE A 182 -16.49 -12.14 6.53
N ARG A 183 -17.18 -11.45 5.64
CA ARG A 183 -18.49 -11.85 5.10
C ARG A 183 -18.46 -13.14 4.26
N PHE A 184 -17.28 -13.54 3.79
CA PHE A 184 -17.06 -14.77 3.03
C PHE A 184 -16.50 -15.91 3.86
N GLY A 185 -16.10 -15.63 5.10
CA GLY A 185 -15.61 -16.60 6.07
C GLY A 185 -15.06 -15.89 7.31
N ALA A 186 -15.56 -16.27 8.48
CA ALA A 186 -15.13 -15.68 9.75
C ALA A 186 -13.66 -16.04 10.09
N ASP A 187 -13.19 -17.18 9.59
CA ASP A 187 -11.84 -17.70 9.79
C ASP A 187 -11.12 -18.01 8.47
N VAL A 188 -9.84 -18.31 8.56
CA VAL A 188 -8.98 -18.57 7.39
C VAL A 188 -9.42 -19.81 6.60
N ILE A 189 -9.89 -20.87 7.27
CA ILE A 189 -10.29 -22.12 6.60
C ILE A 189 -11.53 -21.89 5.73
N ASN A 190 -12.54 -21.21 6.26
CA ASN A 190 -13.74 -20.88 5.52
C ASN A 190 -13.44 -19.99 4.31
N ARG A 191 -12.49 -19.04 4.41
CA ARG A 191 -12.04 -18.23 3.28
C ARG A 191 -11.29 -19.04 2.23
N ILE A 192 -10.46 -20.00 2.63
CA ILE A 192 -9.80 -20.92 1.70
C ILE A 192 -10.87 -21.71 0.93
N ILE A 193 -11.87 -22.28 1.62
CA ILE A 193 -12.97 -23.02 1.00
C ILE A 193 -13.75 -22.11 0.02
N GLU A 194 -14.07 -20.88 0.42
CA GLU A 194 -14.75 -19.93 -0.46
C GLU A 194 -13.90 -19.60 -1.69
N SER A 195 -12.58 -19.51 -1.56
CA SER A 195 -11.67 -19.24 -2.67
C SER A 195 -11.69 -20.30 -3.76
N GLN A 196 -12.11 -21.54 -3.44
CA GLN A 196 -12.19 -22.66 -4.39
C GLN A 196 -13.48 -22.63 -5.24
N LYS A 197 -14.49 -21.88 -4.82
CA LYS A 197 -15.73 -21.73 -5.59
C LYS A 197 -15.49 -20.89 -6.87
N PRO A 198 -16.32 -21.07 -7.91
CA PRO A 198 -16.24 -20.23 -9.11
C PRO A 198 -16.27 -18.73 -8.78
N GLY A 199 -15.24 -18.01 -9.17
CA GLY A 199 -15.07 -16.58 -8.86
C GLY A 199 -14.69 -16.25 -7.42
N GLY A 200 -14.54 -17.24 -6.51
CA GLY A 200 -14.28 -17.03 -5.09
C GLY A 200 -12.98 -16.28 -4.80
N LYS A 201 -11.89 -16.60 -5.50
CA LYS A 201 -10.61 -15.87 -5.39
C LYS A 201 -10.78 -14.39 -5.65
N LYS A 202 -11.45 -14.06 -6.77
CA LYS A 202 -11.68 -12.65 -7.13
C LYS A 202 -12.55 -11.92 -6.13
N LYS A 203 -13.60 -12.55 -5.60
CA LYS A 203 -14.44 -11.97 -4.54
C LYS A 203 -13.64 -11.62 -3.30
N LEU A 204 -12.77 -12.52 -2.86
CA LEU A 204 -11.91 -12.29 -1.70
C LEU A 204 -10.87 -11.21 -1.95
N GLN A 205 -10.27 -11.16 -3.16
CA GLN A 205 -9.39 -10.06 -3.54
C GLN A 205 -10.12 -8.72 -3.59
N ASP A 206 -11.28 -8.66 -4.24
CA ASP A 206 -12.06 -7.43 -4.36
C ASP A 206 -12.51 -6.93 -2.98
N ALA A 207 -12.86 -7.81 -2.05
CA ALA A 207 -13.23 -7.48 -0.68
C ALA A 207 -12.09 -6.82 0.11
N VAL A 208 -10.88 -7.34 0.01
CA VAL A 208 -9.74 -6.77 0.75
C VAL A 208 -9.14 -5.57 0.03
N ILE A 209 -9.04 -5.59 -1.29
CA ILE A 209 -8.40 -4.51 -2.06
C ILE A 209 -9.37 -3.36 -2.29
N LYS A 210 -10.49 -3.63 -2.99
CA LYS A 210 -11.38 -2.56 -3.45
C LYS A 210 -12.32 -2.04 -2.37
N GLU A 211 -12.72 -2.91 -1.44
CA GLU A 211 -13.73 -2.56 -0.45
C GLU A 211 -13.15 -2.27 0.94
N THR A 212 -11.85 -2.58 1.15
CA THR A 212 -11.18 -2.30 2.42
C THR A 212 -9.99 -1.37 2.21
N ILE A 213 -8.93 -1.79 1.51
CA ILE A 213 -7.67 -1.03 1.41
C ILE A 213 -7.86 0.27 0.62
N ASN A 214 -8.49 0.21 -0.56
CA ASN A 214 -8.67 1.42 -1.38
C ASN A 214 -9.49 2.52 -0.68
N PRO A 215 -10.64 2.22 -0.02
CA PRO A 215 -11.34 3.22 0.79
C PRO A 215 -10.49 3.79 1.93
N MET A 216 -9.68 2.97 2.61
CA MET A 216 -8.77 3.44 3.65
C MET A 216 -7.72 4.42 3.10
N ILE A 217 -7.12 4.11 1.94
CA ILE A 217 -6.17 5.01 1.27
C ILE A 217 -6.86 6.33 0.92
N HIS A 218 -8.02 6.26 0.28
CA HIS A 218 -8.78 7.44 -0.09
C HIS A 218 -9.13 8.33 1.12
N GLU A 219 -9.57 7.73 2.21
CA GLU A 219 -9.89 8.45 3.45
C GLU A 219 -8.65 9.12 4.06
N MET A 220 -7.53 8.40 4.17
CA MET A 220 -6.27 8.95 4.67
C MET A 220 -5.79 10.13 3.81
N CYS A 221 -5.70 9.94 2.50
CA CYS A 221 -5.23 10.97 1.57
C CYS A 221 -6.12 12.21 1.60
N ARG A 222 -7.45 12.01 1.63
CA ARG A 222 -8.41 13.12 1.71
C ARG A 222 -8.29 13.89 3.02
N SER A 223 -8.07 13.22 4.15
CA SER A 223 -8.00 13.85 5.48
C SER A 223 -6.84 14.83 5.63
N ILE A 224 -5.75 14.62 4.88
CA ILE A 224 -4.55 15.45 4.93
C ILE A 224 -4.25 16.16 3.60
N HIS A 225 -5.20 16.12 2.64
CA HIS A 225 -5.04 16.68 1.29
C HIS A 225 -3.81 16.15 0.53
N PHE A 226 -3.47 14.88 0.74
CA PHE A 226 -2.34 14.22 0.07
C PHE A 226 -2.79 13.61 -1.27
N PRO A 227 -2.05 13.83 -2.37
CA PRO A 227 -2.37 13.22 -3.66
C PRO A 227 -2.09 11.71 -3.66
N GLU A 228 -3.11 10.88 -3.89
CA GLU A 228 -2.94 9.40 -3.92
C GLU A 228 -1.88 8.95 -4.95
N GLN A 229 -1.72 9.70 -6.04
CA GLN A 229 -0.74 9.42 -7.10
C GLN A 229 0.71 9.54 -6.61
N GLN A 230 0.94 10.20 -5.49
CA GLN A 230 2.25 10.32 -4.86
C GLN A 230 2.55 9.18 -3.87
N ILE A 231 1.71 8.15 -3.81
CA ILE A 231 2.02 6.89 -3.12
C ILE A 231 2.78 5.97 -4.08
N TYR A 232 4.09 5.91 -3.96
CA TYR A 232 4.95 5.17 -4.91
C TYR A 232 5.32 3.77 -4.43
N ARG A 233 5.16 3.49 -3.16
CA ARG A 233 5.52 2.20 -2.54
C ARG A 233 4.43 1.73 -1.61
N MET A 234 4.21 0.42 -1.61
CA MET A 234 3.37 -0.25 -0.63
C MET A 234 4.09 -1.50 -0.11
N CYS A 235 4.14 -1.63 1.20
CA CYS A 235 4.59 -2.83 1.90
C CYS A 235 3.38 -3.48 2.57
N VAL A 236 3.21 -4.78 2.35
CA VAL A 236 2.09 -5.53 2.94
C VAL A 236 2.65 -6.60 3.86
N ALA A 237 2.23 -6.56 5.12
CA ALA A 237 2.44 -7.62 6.09
C ALA A 237 1.12 -8.38 6.29
N SER A 238 1.18 -9.70 6.40
CA SER A 238 0.03 -10.53 6.75
C SER A 238 0.44 -11.96 7.08
N ASN A 239 -0.49 -12.75 7.63
CA ASN A 239 -0.25 -14.18 7.75
C ASN A 239 -0.26 -14.87 6.37
N THR A 240 0.30 -16.09 6.31
CA THR A 240 0.47 -16.84 5.06
C THR A 240 -0.83 -17.00 4.26
N THR A 241 -1.95 -17.29 4.92
CA THR A 241 -3.25 -17.43 4.24
C THR A 241 -3.72 -16.11 3.64
N MET A 242 -3.64 -15.02 4.41
CA MET A 242 -4.05 -13.70 3.91
C MET A 242 -3.18 -13.25 2.74
N ASN A 243 -1.88 -13.52 2.76
CA ASN A 243 -0.99 -13.27 1.62
C ASN A 243 -1.45 -14.01 0.35
N HIS A 244 -1.78 -15.30 0.46
CA HIS A 244 -2.27 -16.08 -0.68
C HIS A 244 -3.59 -15.51 -1.21
N LEU A 245 -4.53 -15.21 -0.33
CA LEU A 245 -5.85 -14.67 -0.72
C LEU A 245 -5.74 -13.27 -1.32
N PHE A 246 -4.87 -12.42 -0.78
CA PHE A 246 -4.58 -11.09 -1.32
C PHE A 246 -3.96 -11.17 -2.72
N ALA A 247 -2.97 -12.03 -2.89
CA ALA A 247 -2.30 -12.24 -4.18
C ALA A 247 -3.14 -13.05 -5.19
N GLY A 248 -4.29 -13.62 -4.79
CA GLY A 248 -5.13 -14.49 -5.63
C GLY A 248 -4.52 -15.85 -5.93
N ILE A 249 -3.53 -16.25 -5.13
CA ILE A 249 -2.86 -17.54 -5.24
C ILE A 249 -3.70 -18.62 -4.57
N ASN A 250 -3.62 -19.85 -5.09
CA ASN A 250 -4.36 -20.97 -4.51
C ASN A 250 -3.89 -21.24 -3.07
N ALA A 251 -4.78 -21.04 -2.11
CA ALA A 251 -4.52 -21.26 -0.69
C ALA A 251 -4.96 -22.65 -0.20
N ASP A 252 -5.57 -23.50 -1.07
CA ASP A 252 -6.08 -24.81 -0.69
C ASP A 252 -5.03 -25.73 -0.06
N PRO A 253 -3.77 -25.78 -0.56
CA PRO A 253 -2.72 -26.59 0.06
C PRO A 253 -2.40 -26.21 1.51
N LEU A 254 -2.75 -25.00 1.96
CA LEU A 254 -2.51 -24.58 3.35
C LEU A 254 -3.40 -25.32 4.38
N ARG A 255 -4.53 -25.87 3.94
CA ARG A 255 -5.45 -26.66 4.79
C ARG A 255 -5.40 -28.18 4.55
N MET A 256 -4.63 -28.61 3.53
CA MET A 256 -4.49 -30.01 3.16
C MET A 256 -3.09 -30.51 3.51
N GLU A 257 -3.00 -31.71 4.10
CA GLU A 257 -1.69 -32.33 4.33
C GLU A 257 -0.90 -32.45 3.02
N PRO A 258 0.40 -32.12 3.01
CA PRO A 258 1.29 -31.76 4.13
C PRO A 258 1.36 -30.24 4.46
N TYR A 259 0.33 -29.45 4.17
CA TYR A 259 0.18 -28.03 4.54
C TYR A 259 1.27 -27.11 3.93
N ILE A 260 1.62 -27.31 2.67
CA ILE A 260 2.71 -26.61 2.00
C ILE A 260 2.17 -25.33 1.33
N PRO A 261 2.63 -24.14 1.72
CA PRO A 261 2.29 -22.88 1.04
C PRO A 261 3.01 -22.77 -0.30
N ALA A 262 2.46 -21.95 -1.22
CA ALA A 262 3.13 -21.62 -2.47
C ALA A 262 4.35 -20.72 -2.23
N PHE A 263 4.32 -19.88 -1.18
CA PHE A 263 5.42 -19.00 -0.76
C PHE A 263 5.24 -18.57 0.70
N PHE A 264 6.32 -18.17 1.37
CA PHE A 264 6.30 -17.60 2.71
C PHE A 264 6.59 -16.10 2.76
N LYS A 265 7.40 -15.59 1.81
CA LYS A 265 7.85 -14.19 1.79
C LYS A 265 7.63 -13.58 0.40
#